data_2d921dbac7d73c617192069eb9efcc5f
#
_entry.id   2d921dbac7d73c617192069eb9efcc5f
#
_cell.length_a   1.000
_cell.length_b   1.000
_cell.length_c   1.000
_cell.angle_alpha   90.00
_cell.angle_beta   90.00
_cell.angle_gamma   90.00
#
_symmetry.space_group_name_H-M   'P 1'
#
loop_
_entity.id
_entity.type
_entity.pdbx_description
1 polymer ?
#
loop_
_entity_poly.entity_id
_entity_poly.type
_entity_poly.pdbx_seq_one_letter_code
_entity_poly.pdbx_strand_id
1 'polypeptide(L)'
;MIGPARLPHTYPFRSLIDAGAPYCLSSDWAVTTLNPFEIIGTAVTREPPRQRGRADPFHPEQRLTVAEALQGYTLGAAAACWRAHFTGQITPGFSGDLIVLDRDILACDPYAIAETQVLLTLFKGREVHRHTSFG
;
A
#
# COMPACT_ATOMS: atom_id res chain seq x y z
N MET A 1 -1.77 2.83 -27.86
CA MET A 1 -2.99 3.41 -27.25
C MET A 1 -4.03 2.32 -27.06
N ILE A 2 -4.72 2.28 -25.90
CA ILE A 2 -5.67 1.21 -25.55
C ILE A 2 -7.01 1.36 -26.31
N GLY A 3 -7.35 2.56 -26.73
CA GLY A 3 -8.62 2.91 -27.37
C GLY A 3 -9.78 3.10 -26.37
N PRO A 4 -10.81 3.89 -26.73
CA PRO A 4 -11.87 4.29 -25.80
C PRO A 4 -12.70 3.10 -25.28
N ALA A 5 -12.90 2.05 -26.09
CA ALA A 5 -13.67 0.88 -25.67
C ALA A 5 -13.00 0.04 -24.56
N ARG A 6 -11.68 0.11 -24.43
CA ARG A 6 -10.93 -0.65 -23.41
C ARG A 6 -10.58 0.19 -22.19
N LEU A 7 -10.64 1.52 -22.30
CA LEU A 7 -10.28 2.43 -21.21
C LEU A 7 -11.04 2.15 -19.89
N PRO A 8 -12.36 1.87 -19.88
CA PRO A 8 -13.10 1.55 -18.67
C PRO A 8 -12.63 0.29 -17.92
N HIS A 9 -11.88 -0.57 -18.62
CA HIS A 9 -11.37 -1.83 -18.06
C HIS A 9 -9.89 -1.75 -17.65
N THR A 10 -9.31 -0.55 -17.61
CA THR A 10 -7.93 -0.37 -17.20
C THR A 10 -7.83 -0.23 -15.69
N TYR A 11 -6.83 -0.92 -15.08
CA TYR A 11 -6.58 -0.91 -13.64
C TYR A 11 -7.84 -1.20 -12.78
N PRO A 12 -8.56 -2.32 -13.03
CA PRO A 12 -9.86 -2.61 -12.42
C PRO A 12 -9.67 -3.25 -11.02
N PHE A 13 -8.92 -2.61 -10.13
CA PHE A 13 -8.54 -3.18 -8.84
C PHE A 13 -9.73 -3.53 -7.95
N ARG A 14 -10.70 -2.59 -7.81
CA ARG A 14 -11.91 -2.83 -7.02
C ARG A 14 -12.69 -4.01 -7.58
N SER A 15 -12.91 -4.04 -8.89
CA SER A 15 -13.66 -5.10 -9.55
C SER A 15 -13.01 -6.48 -9.36
N LEU A 16 -11.68 -6.56 -9.38
CA LEU A 16 -10.96 -7.81 -9.15
C LEU A 16 -11.07 -8.28 -7.69
N ILE A 17 -10.96 -7.36 -6.74
CA ILE A 17 -11.10 -7.66 -5.31
C ILE A 17 -12.52 -8.12 -4.99
N ASP A 18 -13.54 -7.43 -5.50
CA ASP A 18 -14.95 -7.78 -5.32
C ASP A 18 -15.29 -9.15 -5.94
N ALA A 19 -14.58 -9.54 -6.99
CA ALA A 19 -14.67 -10.87 -7.59
C ALA A 19 -13.89 -11.96 -6.80
N GLY A 20 -13.27 -11.60 -5.67
CA GLY A 20 -12.50 -12.53 -4.84
C GLY A 20 -11.13 -12.90 -5.38
N ALA A 21 -10.59 -12.16 -6.34
CA ALA A 21 -9.26 -12.42 -6.87
C ALA A 21 -8.18 -12.13 -5.80
N PRO A 22 -7.17 -13.01 -5.63
CA PRO A 22 -6.01 -12.68 -4.80
C PRO A 22 -5.25 -11.52 -5.42
N TYR A 23 -4.76 -10.61 -4.59
CA TYR A 23 -4.04 -9.42 -5.04
C TYR A 23 -2.86 -9.09 -4.14
N CYS A 24 -1.90 -8.39 -4.70
CA CYS A 24 -0.83 -7.71 -3.95
C CYS A 24 -0.60 -6.31 -4.55
N LEU A 25 0.00 -5.45 -3.76
CA LEU A 25 0.45 -4.13 -4.21
C LEU A 25 1.98 -4.08 -4.21
N SER A 26 2.52 -3.34 -5.17
CA SER A 26 3.95 -3.11 -5.31
C SER A 26 4.18 -1.77 -6.00
N SER A 27 5.36 -1.20 -5.81
CA SER A 27 5.79 0.02 -6.49
C SER A 27 6.41 -0.24 -7.86
N ASP A 28 6.74 -1.49 -8.18
CA ASP A 28 7.50 -1.84 -9.38
C ASP A 28 8.79 -1.00 -9.52
N TRP A 29 9.50 -0.83 -8.41
CA TRP A 29 10.77 -0.10 -8.41
C TRP A 29 11.74 -0.76 -9.43
N ALA A 30 12.37 0.03 -10.34
CA ALA A 30 12.53 1.51 -10.40
C ALA A 30 11.51 2.22 -11.33
N VAL A 31 10.37 1.62 -11.64
CA VAL A 31 9.34 2.26 -12.48
C VAL A 31 8.65 3.41 -11.73
N THR A 32 8.39 3.21 -10.43
CA THR A 32 7.81 4.25 -9.58
C THR A 32 8.67 4.50 -8.33
N THR A 33 8.07 5.00 -7.26
CA THR A 33 8.73 5.34 -6.00
C THR A 33 9.08 4.10 -5.16
N LEU A 34 10.11 4.21 -4.30
CA LEU A 34 10.36 3.21 -3.24
C LEU A 34 9.40 3.37 -2.05
N ASN A 35 8.76 4.55 -1.91
CA ASN A 35 7.90 4.83 -0.76
C ASN A 35 6.55 4.13 -0.88
N PRO A 36 6.25 3.09 -0.07
CA PRO A 36 4.98 2.37 -0.14
C PRO A 36 3.77 3.26 0.19
N PHE A 37 3.94 4.28 1.02
CA PHE A 37 2.84 5.18 1.39
C PHE A 37 2.38 6.06 0.24
N GLU A 38 3.25 6.41 -0.69
CA GLU A 38 2.84 7.06 -1.93
C GLU A 38 1.96 6.17 -2.80
N ILE A 39 2.27 4.88 -2.86
CA ILE A 39 1.48 3.90 -3.63
C ILE A 39 0.15 3.61 -2.93
N ILE A 40 0.16 3.42 -1.60
CA ILE A 40 -1.06 3.27 -0.80
C ILE A 40 -1.97 4.49 -0.99
N GLY A 41 -1.43 5.70 -0.87
CA GLY A 41 -2.18 6.93 -1.11
C GLY A 41 -2.76 7.00 -2.53
N THR A 42 -2.03 6.53 -3.56
CA THR A 42 -2.53 6.46 -4.93
C THR A 42 -3.62 5.40 -5.09
N ALA A 43 -3.49 4.24 -4.46
CA ALA A 43 -4.52 3.20 -4.50
C ALA A 43 -5.84 3.67 -3.87
N VAL A 44 -5.77 4.51 -2.82
CA VAL A 44 -6.92 5.05 -2.09
C VAL A 44 -7.53 6.28 -2.77
N THR A 45 -6.72 7.19 -3.31
CA THR A 45 -7.22 8.42 -3.94
C THR A 45 -7.46 8.28 -5.44
N ARG A 46 -6.70 7.40 -6.12
CA ARG A 46 -6.65 7.26 -7.58
C ARG A 46 -6.12 8.51 -8.29
N GLU A 47 -5.40 9.34 -7.55
CA GLU A 47 -4.76 10.54 -8.06
C GLU A 47 -3.25 10.37 -8.21
N PRO A 48 -2.60 11.05 -9.17
CA PRO A 48 -1.14 11.04 -9.31
C PRO A 48 -0.47 11.57 -8.04
N PRO A 49 0.62 10.98 -7.55
CA PRO A 49 1.26 11.36 -6.27
C PRO A 49 1.59 12.84 -6.14
N ARG A 50 2.04 13.47 -7.25
CA ARG A 50 2.43 14.89 -7.26
C ARG A 50 1.25 15.87 -7.46
N GLN A 51 0.04 15.38 -7.67
CA GLN A 51 -1.14 16.19 -8.00
C GLN A 51 -2.33 15.85 -7.10
N ARG A 52 -2.09 15.22 -5.94
CA ARG A 52 -3.14 14.85 -5.00
C ARG A 52 -3.93 16.07 -4.56
N GLY A 53 -5.26 15.94 -4.59
CA GLY A 53 -6.20 17.02 -4.30
C GLY A 53 -6.28 18.11 -5.38
N ARG A 54 -5.63 17.92 -6.54
CA ARG A 54 -5.59 18.90 -7.64
C ARG A 54 -5.92 18.30 -8.99
N ALA A 55 -5.88 16.99 -9.13
CA ALA A 55 -6.20 16.29 -10.36
C ALA A 55 -7.48 15.48 -10.22
N ASP A 56 -8.19 15.26 -11.32
CA ASP A 56 -9.31 14.34 -11.33
C ASP A 56 -8.80 12.92 -11.10
N PRO A 57 -9.45 12.14 -10.19
CA PRO A 57 -9.07 10.77 -9.93
C PRO A 57 -9.27 9.90 -11.18
N PHE A 58 -8.29 9.06 -11.49
CA PHE A 58 -8.39 8.10 -12.58
C PHE A 58 -9.17 6.86 -12.14
N HIS A 59 -10.34 6.64 -12.71
CA HIS A 59 -11.27 5.56 -12.32
C HIS A 59 -11.55 5.55 -10.81
N PRO A 60 -12.24 6.58 -10.27
CA PRO A 60 -12.48 6.70 -8.82
C PRO A 60 -13.31 5.54 -8.26
N GLU A 61 -14.11 4.87 -9.07
CA GLU A 61 -14.86 3.67 -8.71
C GLU A 61 -13.96 2.46 -8.41
N GLN A 62 -12.68 2.52 -8.82
CA GLN A 62 -11.68 1.48 -8.58
C GLN A 62 -10.78 1.76 -7.38
N ARG A 63 -11.18 2.69 -6.50
CA ARG A 63 -10.47 2.99 -5.24
C ARG A 63 -10.45 1.78 -4.32
N LEU A 64 -9.35 1.64 -3.59
CA LEU A 64 -9.24 0.72 -2.46
C LEU A 64 -9.47 1.47 -1.16
N THR A 65 -9.91 0.76 -0.13
CA THR A 65 -9.81 1.26 1.24
C THR A 65 -8.35 1.20 1.71
N VAL A 66 -8.01 1.98 2.73
CA VAL A 66 -6.65 1.94 3.32
C VAL A 66 -6.33 0.55 3.84
N ALA A 67 -7.30 -0.13 4.46
CA ALA A 67 -7.13 -1.50 4.98
C ALA A 67 -6.81 -2.50 3.86
N GLU A 68 -7.50 -2.42 2.73
CA GLU A 68 -7.22 -3.27 1.57
C GLU A 68 -5.85 -2.97 0.95
N ALA A 69 -5.47 -1.70 0.86
CA ALA A 69 -4.15 -1.33 0.37
C ALA A 69 -3.03 -1.83 1.29
N LEU A 70 -3.21 -1.75 2.61
CA LEU A 70 -2.29 -2.34 3.59
C LEU A 70 -2.22 -3.87 3.46
N GLN A 71 -3.38 -4.55 3.35
CA GLN A 71 -3.41 -5.99 3.13
C GLN A 71 -2.66 -6.39 1.87
N GLY A 72 -2.81 -5.63 0.78
CA GLY A 72 -2.08 -5.86 -0.47
C GLY A 72 -0.56 -5.72 -0.31
N TYR A 73 -0.09 -4.76 0.49
CA TYR A 73 1.33 -4.54 0.77
C TYR A 73 1.94 -5.50 1.79
N THR A 74 1.13 -6.15 2.62
CA THR A 74 1.59 -7.06 3.68
C THR A 74 1.29 -8.51 3.33
N LEU A 75 0.11 -9.01 3.68
CA LEU A 75 -0.28 -10.41 3.44
C LEU A 75 -0.30 -10.76 1.96
N GLY A 76 -0.83 -9.87 1.11
CA GLY A 76 -0.89 -10.08 -0.33
C GLY A 76 0.51 -10.20 -0.95
N ALA A 77 1.43 -9.29 -0.58
CA ALA A 77 2.81 -9.34 -1.03
C ALA A 77 3.55 -10.59 -0.50
N ALA A 78 3.32 -10.98 0.76
CA ALA A 78 3.87 -12.20 1.33
C ALA A 78 3.35 -13.44 0.59
N ALA A 79 2.06 -13.47 0.23
CA ALA A 79 1.46 -14.57 -0.54
C ALA A 79 2.05 -14.66 -1.96
N ALA A 80 2.20 -13.54 -2.65
CA ALA A 80 2.82 -13.50 -3.97
C ALA A 80 4.28 -14.00 -3.96
N CYS A 81 4.98 -13.82 -2.83
CA CYS A 81 6.34 -14.31 -2.60
C CYS A 81 6.40 -15.73 -1.99
N TRP A 82 5.28 -16.44 -1.86
CA TRP A 82 5.18 -17.76 -1.21
C TRP A 82 5.63 -17.76 0.27
N ARG A 83 5.46 -16.64 0.97
CA ARG A 83 5.90 -16.42 2.36
C ARG A 83 4.78 -16.18 3.36
N ALA A 84 3.52 -16.24 2.95
CA ALA A 84 2.37 -15.94 3.81
C ALA A 84 2.21 -16.90 5.01
N HIS A 85 2.96 -18.00 5.05
CA HIS A 85 2.95 -18.96 6.16
C HIS A 85 3.82 -18.53 7.35
N PHE A 86 4.63 -17.47 7.23
CA PHE A 86 5.50 -17.02 8.34
C PHE A 86 5.71 -15.50 8.39
N THR A 87 5.23 -14.71 7.44
CA THR A 87 5.32 -13.23 7.43
C THR A 87 4.09 -12.60 6.77
N GLY A 88 3.99 -11.27 6.83
CA GLY A 88 2.88 -10.49 6.25
C GLY A 88 1.73 -10.24 7.21
N GLN A 89 1.80 -10.74 8.45
CA GLN A 89 0.78 -10.56 9.48
C GLN A 89 1.43 -10.37 10.85
N ILE A 90 0.73 -9.63 11.74
CA ILE A 90 1.09 -9.54 13.17
C ILE A 90 0.35 -10.67 13.90
N THR A 91 0.97 -11.84 13.93
CA THR A 91 0.39 -13.07 14.50
C THR A 91 1.47 -13.82 15.28
N PRO A 92 1.16 -14.39 16.48
CA PRO A 92 2.11 -15.21 17.22
C PRO A 92 2.70 -16.33 16.37
N GLY A 93 4.01 -16.50 16.40
CA GLY A 93 4.74 -17.47 15.59
C GLY A 93 5.19 -16.97 14.21
N PHE A 94 4.75 -15.78 13.79
CA PHE A 94 5.23 -15.13 12.57
C PHE A 94 6.50 -14.33 12.80
N SER A 95 7.19 -14.02 11.71
CA SER A 95 8.40 -13.16 11.76
C SER A 95 8.07 -11.79 12.33
N GLY A 96 8.89 -11.28 13.21
CA GLY A 96 8.79 -9.94 13.77
C GLY A 96 9.26 -8.86 12.78
N ASP A 97 8.71 -8.86 11.57
CA ASP A 97 8.94 -7.86 10.52
C ASP A 97 7.89 -6.77 10.67
N LEU A 98 8.21 -5.70 11.41
CA LEU A 98 7.27 -4.67 11.83
C LEU A 98 7.81 -3.27 11.57
N ILE A 99 6.90 -2.33 11.35
CA ILE A 99 7.21 -0.90 11.33
C ILE A 99 6.30 -0.16 12.32
N VAL A 100 6.83 0.89 12.95
CA VAL A 100 6.05 1.86 13.71
C VAL A 100 5.98 3.13 12.88
N LEU A 101 4.79 3.69 12.78
CA LEU A 101 4.51 4.87 11.98
C LEU A 101 4.29 6.09 12.88
N ASP A 102 4.49 7.29 12.32
CA ASP A 102 4.26 8.57 12.99
C ASP A 102 2.76 8.90 13.15
N ARG A 103 1.89 8.16 12.49
CA ARG A 103 0.44 8.40 12.48
C ARG A 103 -0.37 7.11 12.26
N ASP A 104 -1.64 7.16 12.65
CA ASP A 104 -2.61 6.13 12.30
C ASP A 104 -3.09 6.36 10.86
N ILE A 105 -2.56 5.59 9.91
CA ILE A 105 -2.91 5.72 8.50
C ILE A 105 -4.32 5.19 8.17
N LEU A 106 -4.96 4.44 9.08
CA LEU A 106 -6.35 4.01 8.93
C LEU A 106 -7.35 5.13 9.24
N ALA A 107 -6.93 6.11 10.06
CA ALA A 107 -7.77 7.20 10.53
C ALA A 107 -7.38 8.59 9.98
N CYS A 108 -6.20 8.73 9.37
CA CYS A 108 -5.76 10.02 8.83
C CYS A 108 -6.45 10.37 7.51
N ASP A 109 -6.35 11.64 7.12
CA ASP A 109 -6.76 12.08 5.78
C ASP A 109 -6.04 11.25 4.71
N PRO A 110 -6.76 10.66 3.73
CA PRO A 110 -6.16 9.91 2.62
C PRO A 110 -5.03 10.67 1.89
N TYR A 111 -5.12 11.98 1.82
CA TYR A 111 -4.08 12.82 1.20
C TYR A 111 -2.80 12.93 2.04
N ALA A 112 -2.90 12.72 3.36
CA ALA A 112 -1.75 12.72 4.27
C ALA A 112 -1.00 11.37 4.33
N ILE A 113 -1.55 10.30 3.76
CA ILE A 113 -0.94 8.95 3.81
C ILE A 113 0.48 8.97 3.23
N ALA A 114 0.70 9.67 2.12
CA ALA A 114 2.01 9.71 1.46
C ALA A 114 3.11 10.40 2.27
N GLU A 115 2.73 11.20 3.28
CA GLU A 115 3.65 11.91 4.17
C GLU A 115 4.01 11.10 5.41
N THR A 116 3.48 9.88 5.53
CA THR A 116 3.73 8.99 6.66
C THR A 116 5.22 8.68 6.78
N GLN A 117 5.74 8.80 8.00
CA GLN A 117 7.13 8.49 8.33
C GLN A 117 7.21 7.18 9.12
N VAL A 118 8.23 6.39 8.81
CA VAL A 118 8.58 5.19 9.59
C VAL A 118 9.48 5.62 10.74
N LEU A 119 8.99 5.44 11.96
CA LEU A 119 9.72 5.77 13.20
C LEU A 119 10.65 4.63 13.64
N LEU A 120 10.24 3.39 13.43
CA LEU A 120 11.01 2.21 13.77
C LEU A 120 10.79 1.12 12.72
N THR A 121 11.84 0.39 12.40
CA THR A 121 11.72 -0.84 11.59
C THR A 121 12.37 -2.00 12.33
N LEU A 122 11.63 -3.07 12.50
CA LEU A 122 12.12 -4.35 12.98
C LEU A 122 12.19 -5.36 11.83
N PHE A 123 13.29 -6.09 11.76
CA PHE A 123 13.46 -7.23 10.87
C PHE A 123 13.80 -8.46 11.69
N LYS A 124 12.94 -9.46 11.65
CA LYS A 124 13.02 -10.66 12.51
C LYS A 124 13.17 -10.30 14.00
N GLY A 125 12.39 -9.32 14.45
CA GLY A 125 12.42 -8.83 15.82
C GLY A 125 13.63 -7.97 16.21
N ARG A 126 14.58 -7.72 15.29
CA ARG A 126 15.76 -6.89 15.52
C ARG A 126 15.56 -5.51 14.92
N GLU A 127 15.90 -4.48 15.66
CA GLU A 127 15.88 -3.10 15.17
C GLU A 127 16.91 -2.92 14.04
N VAL A 128 16.44 -2.39 12.91
CA VAL A 128 17.28 -2.09 11.75
C VAL A 128 17.18 -0.62 11.32
N HIS A 129 16.18 0.09 11.81
CA HIS A 129 16.03 1.54 11.62
C HIS A 129 15.30 2.16 12.80
N ARG A 130 15.77 3.34 13.24
CA ARG A 130 15.12 4.21 14.23
C ARG A 130 15.22 5.65 13.75
N HIS A 131 14.08 6.30 13.64
CA HIS A 131 14.02 7.73 13.36
C HIS A 131 14.49 8.53 14.59
N THR A 132 15.16 9.65 14.39
CA THR A 132 15.74 10.46 15.49
C THR A 132 14.69 11.03 16.44
N SER A 133 13.44 11.20 16.02
CA SER A 133 12.33 11.64 16.86
C SER A 133 11.65 10.53 17.67
N PHE A 134 12.05 9.27 17.46
CA PHE A 134 11.48 8.12 18.18
C PHE A 134 12.37 7.78 19.37
N GLY A 135 11.97 8.27 20.54
CA GLY A 135 12.67 8.10 21.81
C GLY A 135 12.39 6.78 22.50
#